data_0dccbfeec56e3ecd13791e72f81c28b5
#
_entry.id   0dccbfeec56e3ecd13791e72f81c28b5
#
_cell.length_a   1.000
_cell.length_b   1.000
_cell.length_c   1.000
_cell.angle_alpha   90.00
_cell.angle_beta   90.00
_cell.angle_gamma   90.00
#
_symmetry.space_group_name_H-M   'P 1'
#
loop_
_entity.id
_entity.type
_entity.pdbx_description
1 polymer ?
#
loop_
_entity_poly.entity_id
_entity_poly.type
_entity_poly.pdbx_seq_one_letter_code
_entity_poly.pdbx_strand_id
1 'polypeptide(L)'
;MKKTIFSFIIICPYLLSASELEWQAEFRYRVMQDRTRSVSNTETYNEPSTYSLLRSRIFFKLINGPVSMNLQLQDSRILGNLSNNPGLAKEDEAKPSFHQVYLHVNNILKRNWSVQLGRFELALGQQRLIAKSNWNNIGRSFEGFLTYRKTPRGTVRLFHLINDEGFERFDSDRYDQTIDGFYFDRSVNLLNKLGGSTVEIYGFRTGLAEKKEENLVQNYYRNTYGARLNTKFLIFTLETEGALQSGSLANGNVDGLLTAVNIGINLDFIPIVNAVTFGNEYISGNDQTTKVYEGFAKPFGAGHKWHGYYDAHKNFGDNIHLGLKEWNVKAKLSGLLGFNLNLHYHNFSDAVYNEKLGDELDLIFSRKLPWEGNWSLGYALYWDDENEEPFDFTYLMISFIL
;
A
#
# COMPACT_ATOMS: atom_id res chain seq x y z
N MET A 1 -7.93 -32.52 29.53
CA MET A 1 -7.63 -31.34 28.71
C MET A 1 -7.98 -30.02 29.43
N LYS A 2 -7.59 -29.79 30.67
CA LYS A 2 -7.90 -28.57 31.43
C LYS A 2 -6.67 -27.94 32.13
N LYS A 3 -5.45 -28.36 31.79
CA LYS A 3 -4.22 -27.88 32.49
C LYS A 3 -3.33 -26.92 31.68
N THR A 4 -3.61 -26.68 30.41
CA THR A 4 -2.71 -25.90 29.54
C THR A 4 -3.06 -24.41 29.47
N ILE A 5 -4.26 -24.01 29.86
CA ILE A 5 -4.71 -22.60 29.83
C ILE A 5 -4.18 -21.82 31.04
N PHE A 6 -3.91 -22.49 32.16
CA PHE A 6 -3.44 -21.84 33.40
C PHE A 6 -1.95 -21.45 33.38
N SER A 7 -1.14 -22.10 32.56
CA SER A 7 0.30 -21.80 32.47
C SER A 7 0.65 -20.51 31.72
N PHE A 8 -0.24 -20.02 30.86
CA PHE A 8 0.00 -18.76 30.13
C PHE A 8 -0.25 -17.51 30.98
N ILE A 9 -1.04 -17.65 32.05
CA ILE A 9 -1.37 -16.51 32.96
C ILE A 9 -0.26 -16.26 33.99
N ILE A 10 0.62 -17.22 34.23
CA ILE A 10 1.68 -17.10 35.27
C ILE A 10 2.94 -16.39 34.74
N ILE A 11 3.10 -16.21 33.42
CA ILE A 11 4.35 -15.70 32.83
C ILE A 11 4.44 -14.16 32.82
N CYS A 12 3.38 -13.42 33.16
CA CYS A 12 3.48 -11.96 33.07
C CYS A 12 2.82 -11.20 34.22
N PRO A 13 3.39 -11.26 35.46
CA PRO A 13 2.92 -10.40 36.56
C PRO A 13 3.07 -8.89 36.23
N TYR A 14 3.92 -8.51 35.27
CA TYR A 14 4.06 -7.14 34.79
C TYR A 14 2.96 -6.71 33.81
N LEU A 15 2.26 -7.62 33.13
CA LEU A 15 1.09 -7.30 32.32
C LEU A 15 -0.14 -6.94 33.17
N LEU A 16 -0.20 -7.42 34.42
CA LEU A 16 -1.26 -7.08 35.39
C LEU A 16 -1.12 -5.66 35.95
N SER A 17 -0.01 -4.98 35.68
CA SER A 17 0.19 -3.56 36.04
C SER A 17 -0.22 -2.59 34.93
N ALA A 18 -0.71 -3.06 33.79
CA ALA A 18 -1.25 -2.19 32.74
C ALA A 18 -2.46 -1.44 33.30
N SER A 19 -2.48 -0.13 33.14
CA SER A 19 -3.58 0.70 33.63
C SER A 19 -4.80 0.61 32.71
N GLU A 20 -4.62 0.19 31.46
CA GLU A 20 -5.67 0.11 30.45
C GLU A 20 -5.33 -0.95 29.41
N LEU A 21 -6.37 -1.69 28.97
CA LEU A 21 -6.33 -2.64 27.87
C LEU A 21 -7.38 -2.23 26.83
N GLU A 22 -6.92 -1.88 25.64
CA GLU A 22 -7.77 -1.70 24.46
C GLU A 22 -7.66 -2.95 23.58
N TRP A 23 -8.77 -3.33 22.94
CA TRP A 23 -8.75 -4.40 21.93
C TRP A 23 -9.68 -4.08 20.78
N GLN A 24 -9.43 -4.68 19.63
CA GLN A 24 -10.22 -4.57 18.42
C GLN A 24 -10.09 -5.86 17.63
N ALA A 25 -11.17 -6.27 16.98
CA ALA A 25 -11.13 -7.38 16.04
C ALA A 25 -11.55 -6.91 14.64
N GLU A 26 -10.90 -7.44 13.62
CA GLU A 26 -11.26 -7.26 12.21
C GLU A 26 -11.52 -8.63 11.59
N PHE A 27 -12.61 -8.72 10.86
CA PHE A 27 -12.93 -9.86 10.00
C PHE A 27 -13.16 -9.36 8.57
N ARG A 28 -12.57 -10.05 7.59
CA ARG A 28 -12.77 -9.77 6.17
C ARG A 28 -12.88 -11.07 5.39
N TYR A 29 -13.94 -11.17 4.62
CA TYR A 29 -14.14 -12.24 3.66
C TYR A 29 -14.34 -11.64 2.28
N ARG A 30 -13.60 -12.13 1.28
CA ARG A 30 -13.65 -11.63 -0.09
C ARG A 30 -13.63 -12.80 -1.06
N VAL A 31 -14.70 -12.94 -1.84
CA VAL A 31 -14.77 -13.86 -2.98
C VAL A 31 -14.25 -13.11 -4.20
N MET A 32 -13.41 -13.73 -4.97
CA MET A 32 -12.81 -13.15 -6.18
C MET A 32 -12.99 -14.12 -7.34
N GLN A 33 -13.31 -13.54 -8.49
CA GLN A 33 -13.26 -14.22 -9.77
C GLN A 33 -12.32 -13.41 -10.67
N ASP A 34 -11.35 -14.07 -11.24
CA ASP A 34 -10.27 -13.45 -11.97
C ASP A 34 -10.05 -14.21 -13.28
N ARG A 35 -10.18 -13.52 -14.41
CA ARG A 35 -9.77 -13.98 -15.74
C ARG A 35 -8.42 -13.39 -16.10
N THR A 36 -7.47 -13.44 -15.20
CA THR A 36 -6.13 -12.99 -15.53
C THR A 36 -5.47 -13.94 -16.53
N ARG A 37 -4.79 -13.36 -17.48
CA ARG A 37 -3.86 -14.06 -18.34
C ARG A 37 -2.71 -14.58 -17.48
N SER A 38 -2.79 -15.84 -17.05
CA SER A 38 -1.63 -16.51 -16.47
C SER A 38 -0.65 -16.76 -17.60
N VAL A 39 0.35 -15.90 -17.72
CA VAL A 39 1.49 -16.11 -18.61
C VAL A 39 2.42 -17.09 -17.91
N SER A 40 2.13 -18.38 -18.01
CA SER A 40 3.16 -19.39 -17.94
C SER A 40 3.82 -19.43 -19.32
N ASN A 41 5.15 -19.59 -19.38
CA ASN A 41 5.95 -19.50 -20.60
C ASN A 41 5.54 -20.42 -21.77
N THR A 42 4.45 -21.15 -21.70
CA THR A 42 3.99 -22.12 -22.70
C THR A 42 2.49 -22.23 -22.91
N GLU A 43 1.62 -21.74 -22.02
CA GLU A 43 0.17 -21.85 -22.17
C GLU A 43 -0.57 -20.66 -21.58
N THR A 44 -1.50 -20.09 -22.39
CA THR A 44 -2.41 -19.03 -21.96
C THR A 44 -3.66 -19.69 -21.38
N TYR A 45 -3.89 -19.60 -20.07
CA TYR A 45 -5.12 -20.09 -19.46
C TYR A 45 -6.18 -18.98 -19.43
N ASN A 46 -7.21 -19.12 -20.23
CA ASN A 46 -8.37 -18.22 -20.26
C ASN A 46 -9.49 -18.65 -19.29
N GLU A 47 -9.26 -19.66 -18.48
CA GLU A 47 -10.26 -20.16 -17.53
C GLU A 47 -10.31 -19.24 -16.30
N PRO A 48 -11.53 -18.74 -15.95
CA PRO A 48 -11.67 -17.92 -14.77
C PRO A 48 -11.34 -18.71 -13.50
N SER A 49 -10.48 -18.16 -12.67
CA SER A 49 -10.21 -18.72 -11.34
C SER A 49 -11.12 -18.08 -10.31
N THR A 50 -11.84 -18.90 -9.54
CA THR A 50 -12.67 -18.43 -8.41
C THR A 50 -12.06 -18.90 -7.11
N TYR A 51 -11.80 -17.97 -6.21
CA TYR A 51 -11.22 -18.24 -4.91
C TYR A 51 -11.75 -17.26 -3.86
N SER A 52 -11.53 -17.56 -2.60
CA SER A 52 -11.92 -16.69 -1.50
C SER A 52 -10.73 -16.38 -0.62
N LEU A 53 -10.67 -15.14 -0.16
CA LEU A 53 -9.69 -14.63 0.78
C LEU A 53 -10.37 -14.37 2.12
N LEU A 54 -9.91 -15.05 3.15
CA LEU A 54 -10.36 -14.84 4.52
C LEU A 54 -9.24 -14.21 5.31
N ARG A 55 -9.55 -13.15 6.07
CA ARG A 55 -8.62 -12.53 7.01
C ARG A 55 -9.31 -12.24 8.33
N SER A 56 -8.70 -12.69 9.41
CA SER A 56 -9.08 -12.36 10.77
C SER A 56 -7.90 -11.70 11.47
N ARG A 57 -8.13 -10.59 12.15
CA ARG A 57 -7.13 -9.88 12.96
C ARG A 57 -7.68 -9.58 14.34
N ILE A 58 -6.86 -9.75 15.36
CA ILE A 58 -7.17 -9.33 16.73
C ILE A 58 -6.02 -8.44 17.19
N PHE A 59 -6.35 -7.22 17.55
CA PHE A 59 -5.43 -6.22 18.03
C PHE A 59 -5.61 -6.02 19.55
N PHE A 60 -4.50 -6.02 20.27
CA PHE A 60 -4.42 -5.70 21.70
C PHE A 60 -3.44 -4.58 21.92
N LYS A 61 -3.81 -3.63 22.76
CA LYS A 61 -2.93 -2.54 23.20
C LYS A 61 -2.96 -2.44 24.73
N LEU A 62 -1.82 -2.72 25.33
CA LEU A 62 -1.58 -2.60 26.76
C LEU A 62 -0.93 -1.27 27.04
N ILE A 63 -1.55 -0.44 27.89
CA ILE A 63 -1.11 0.93 28.16
C ILE A 63 -0.64 1.01 29.61
N ASN A 64 0.54 1.59 29.82
CA ASN A 64 1.06 1.95 31.14
C ASN A 64 1.75 3.32 31.06
N GLY A 65 1.03 4.36 31.44
CA GLY A 65 1.50 5.74 31.34
C GLY A 65 1.90 6.13 29.90
N PRO A 66 3.15 6.57 29.66
CA PRO A 66 3.60 6.96 28.33
C PRO A 66 3.95 5.77 27.41
N VAL A 67 3.97 4.55 27.94
CA VAL A 67 4.39 3.34 27.24
C VAL A 67 3.17 2.49 26.87
N SER A 68 3.12 1.99 25.66
CA SER A 68 2.16 0.95 25.27
C SER A 68 2.85 -0.16 24.49
N MET A 69 2.40 -1.39 24.72
CA MET A 69 2.72 -2.56 23.92
C MET A 69 1.55 -2.87 23.01
N ASN A 70 1.82 -3.02 21.73
CA ASN A 70 0.82 -3.20 20.69
C ASN A 70 1.06 -4.55 20.01
N LEU A 71 0.03 -5.39 19.96
CA LEU A 71 0.06 -6.75 19.44
C LEU A 71 -1.10 -6.93 18.47
N GLN A 72 -0.84 -7.38 17.25
CA GLN A 72 -1.87 -7.77 16.30
C GLN A 72 -1.58 -9.18 15.77
N LEU A 73 -2.44 -10.10 16.15
CA LEU A 73 -2.48 -11.44 15.57
C LEU A 73 -3.28 -11.40 14.28
N GLN A 74 -2.83 -12.10 13.27
CA GLN A 74 -3.48 -12.25 11.98
C GLN A 74 -3.55 -13.72 11.59
N ASP A 75 -4.66 -14.09 10.95
CA ASP A 75 -4.84 -15.33 10.23
C ASP A 75 -5.39 -14.99 8.84
N SER A 76 -4.63 -15.28 7.79
CA SER A 76 -4.99 -15.03 6.40
C SER A 76 -5.03 -16.35 5.65
N ARG A 77 -6.15 -16.63 4.99
CA ARG A 77 -6.39 -17.90 4.29
C ARG A 77 -6.87 -17.67 2.88
N ILE A 78 -6.48 -18.58 2.00
CA ILE A 78 -7.04 -18.71 0.66
C ILE A 78 -7.86 -20.00 0.60
N LEU A 79 -9.07 -19.91 0.10
CA LEU A 79 -9.99 -21.01 -0.09
C LEU A 79 -10.34 -21.11 -1.57
N GLY A 80 -10.20 -22.28 -2.17
CA GLY A 80 -10.51 -22.53 -3.58
C GLY A 80 -9.33 -23.06 -4.39
N ASN A 81 -9.51 -23.15 -5.70
CA ASN A 81 -8.49 -23.70 -6.59
C ASN A 81 -7.48 -22.62 -7.02
N LEU A 82 -6.23 -22.82 -6.64
CA LEU A 82 -5.11 -21.93 -6.98
C LEU A 82 -4.26 -22.45 -8.15
N SER A 83 -4.65 -23.55 -8.79
CA SER A 83 -3.84 -24.19 -9.85
C SER A 83 -3.49 -23.21 -10.98
N ASN A 84 -4.38 -22.24 -11.25
CA ASN A 84 -4.22 -21.28 -12.33
C ASN A 84 -3.56 -19.96 -11.91
N ASN A 85 -3.29 -19.76 -10.61
CA ASN A 85 -2.65 -18.53 -10.11
C ASN A 85 -1.70 -18.80 -8.93
N PRO A 86 -0.53 -19.39 -9.16
CA PRO A 86 0.44 -19.74 -8.10
C PRO A 86 0.97 -18.52 -7.34
N GLY A 87 0.90 -17.32 -7.93
CA GLY A 87 1.31 -16.07 -7.28
C GLY A 87 0.47 -15.73 -6.05
N LEU A 88 -0.78 -16.22 -5.99
CA LEU A 88 -1.67 -16.01 -4.85
C LEU A 88 -1.26 -16.80 -3.59
N ALA A 89 -0.43 -17.83 -3.70
CA ALA A 89 0.03 -18.57 -2.52
C ALA A 89 0.69 -17.67 -1.46
N LYS A 90 1.25 -16.54 -1.87
CA LYS A 90 1.80 -15.51 -0.97
C LYS A 90 0.75 -14.79 -0.11
N GLU A 91 -0.53 -14.92 -0.42
CA GLU A 91 -1.65 -14.34 0.32
C GLU A 91 -2.22 -15.28 1.40
N ASP A 92 -1.63 -16.48 1.56
CA ASP A 92 -1.95 -17.48 2.59
C ASP A 92 -0.81 -17.61 3.58
N GLU A 93 -1.08 -17.39 4.87
CA GLU A 93 -0.06 -17.49 5.91
C GLU A 93 0.14 -18.93 6.43
N ALA A 94 -0.65 -19.90 5.95
CA ALA A 94 -0.65 -21.30 6.42
C ALA A 94 -0.89 -21.48 7.93
N LYS A 95 -0.56 -20.50 8.75
CA LYS A 95 -0.76 -20.47 10.21
C LYS A 95 -0.89 -19.02 10.71
N PRO A 96 -1.58 -18.78 11.85
CA PRO A 96 -1.65 -17.45 12.45
C PRO A 96 -0.26 -16.89 12.76
N SER A 97 -0.07 -15.62 12.50
CA SER A 97 1.18 -14.89 12.70
C SER A 97 0.99 -13.57 13.43
N PHE A 98 2.07 -12.96 13.87
CA PHE A 98 2.06 -11.59 14.35
C PHE A 98 2.22 -10.62 13.18
N HIS A 99 1.13 -9.96 12.79
CA HIS A 99 1.18 -8.90 11.80
C HIS A 99 1.83 -7.63 12.35
N GLN A 100 1.58 -7.31 13.62
CA GLN A 100 2.25 -6.20 14.32
C GLN A 100 2.62 -6.61 15.75
N VAL A 101 3.83 -6.30 16.16
CA VAL A 101 4.33 -6.41 17.54
C VAL A 101 5.31 -5.27 17.77
N TYR A 102 4.89 -4.24 18.50
CA TYR A 102 5.76 -3.10 18.73
C TYR A 102 5.52 -2.44 20.09
N LEU A 103 6.58 -1.87 20.61
CA LEU A 103 6.56 -0.96 21.75
C LEU A 103 6.38 0.47 21.24
N HIS A 104 5.48 1.21 21.86
CA HIS A 104 5.31 2.62 21.59
C HIS A 104 5.54 3.43 22.86
N VAL A 105 6.42 4.43 22.79
CA VAL A 105 6.74 5.32 23.89
C VAL A 105 6.43 6.76 23.50
N ASN A 106 5.49 7.37 24.22
CA ASN A 106 5.07 8.74 23.98
C ASN A 106 5.92 9.73 24.79
N ASN A 107 6.04 10.96 24.25
CA ASN A 107 6.58 12.13 24.93
C ASN A 107 7.98 11.93 25.55
N ILE A 108 8.86 11.27 24.79
CA ILE A 108 10.26 11.10 25.15
C ILE A 108 10.90 12.48 25.32
N LEU A 109 11.74 12.62 26.32
CA LEU A 109 12.47 13.86 26.65
C LEU A 109 11.55 15.06 26.92
N LYS A 110 10.26 14.85 27.25
CA LYS A 110 9.28 15.93 27.50
C LYS A 110 9.18 16.94 26.36
N ARG A 111 9.45 16.51 25.11
CA ARG A 111 9.49 17.36 23.90
C ARG A 111 8.52 16.90 22.79
N ASN A 112 7.47 16.16 23.13
CA ASN A 112 6.49 15.61 22.19
C ASN A 112 7.09 14.70 21.10
N TRP A 113 8.24 14.10 21.37
CA TRP A 113 8.78 13.02 20.57
C TRP A 113 8.18 11.70 21.00
N SER A 114 7.86 10.85 20.06
CA SER A 114 7.41 9.47 20.29
C SER A 114 8.25 8.51 19.48
N VAL A 115 8.37 7.27 19.94
CA VAL A 115 9.12 6.20 19.26
C VAL A 115 8.26 4.96 19.18
N GLN A 116 8.29 4.29 18.04
CA GLN A 116 7.81 2.93 17.84
C GLN A 116 9.00 2.02 17.53
N LEU A 117 9.04 0.85 18.15
CA LEU A 117 10.13 -0.13 18.01
C LEU A 117 9.52 -1.52 17.82
N GLY A 118 9.87 -2.22 16.78
CA GLY A 118 9.39 -3.57 16.48
C GLY A 118 8.75 -3.66 15.11
N ARG A 119 7.73 -4.53 14.95
CA ARG A 119 7.02 -4.78 13.69
C ARG A 119 5.70 -4.02 13.66
N PHE A 120 5.52 -3.14 12.69
CA PHE A 120 4.33 -2.28 12.58
C PHE A 120 3.98 -1.91 11.12
N GLU A 121 2.72 -1.61 10.87
CA GLU A 121 2.28 -1.02 9.61
C GLU A 121 2.75 0.43 9.51
N LEU A 122 3.26 0.84 8.34
CA LEU A 122 3.54 2.24 8.03
C LEU A 122 2.90 2.64 6.69
N ALA A 123 2.22 3.77 6.72
CA ALA A 123 1.66 4.40 5.53
C ALA A 123 2.04 5.88 5.54
N LEU A 124 2.64 6.37 4.47
CA LEU A 124 3.05 7.76 4.32
C LEU A 124 2.29 8.43 3.18
N GLY A 125 1.87 9.66 3.40
CA GLY A 125 1.07 10.42 2.44
C GLY A 125 -0.17 9.66 1.98
N GLN A 126 -0.37 9.59 0.68
CA GLN A 126 -1.44 8.80 0.07
C GLN A 126 -1.02 7.37 -0.30
N GLN A 127 0.06 6.89 0.29
CA GLN A 127 0.58 5.53 0.08
C GLN A 127 1.07 5.26 -1.35
N ARG A 128 1.49 6.28 -2.08
CA ARG A 128 2.03 6.11 -3.42
C ARG A 128 3.39 5.41 -3.41
N LEU A 129 4.24 5.72 -2.41
CA LEU A 129 5.60 5.18 -2.28
C LEU A 129 5.78 4.23 -1.10
N ILE A 130 5.19 4.52 0.07
CA ILE A 130 5.22 3.66 1.26
C ILE A 130 3.80 3.41 1.74
N ALA A 131 3.37 2.14 1.66
CA ALA A 131 2.01 1.70 1.90
C ALA A 131 1.96 0.46 2.79
N LYS A 132 0.90 0.35 3.57
CA LYS A 132 0.56 -0.85 4.33
C LYS A 132 -0.15 -1.94 3.51
N SER A 133 -0.45 -1.66 2.25
CA SER A 133 -1.01 -2.60 1.26
C SER A 133 -2.20 -3.43 1.77
N ASN A 134 -3.15 -2.78 2.43
CA ASN A 134 -4.27 -3.44 3.11
C ASN A 134 -5.28 -4.13 2.16
N TRP A 135 -5.19 -3.87 0.86
CA TRP A 135 -5.92 -4.62 -0.15
C TRP A 135 -5.49 -6.09 -0.15
N ASN A 136 -4.21 -6.36 -0.09
CA ASN A 136 -3.67 -7.71 0.00
C ASN A 136 -4.24 -8.44 1.22
N ASN A 137 -4.31 -9.77 1.14
CA ASN A 137 -4.86 -10.55 2.23
C ASN A 137 -3.99 -10.49 3.49
N ILE A 138 -2.69 -10.57 3.32
CA ILE A 138 -1.72 -10.44 4.42
C ILE A 138 -1.50 -8.96 4.77
N GLY A 139 -1.35 -8.08 3.79
CA GLY A 139 -0.93 -6.70 4.02
C GLY A 139 0.59 -6.57 4.18
N ARG A 140 1.06 -5.36 4.53
CA ARG A 140 2.49 -5.09 4.73
C ARG A 140 2.74 -4.45 6.08
N SER A 141 3.67 -5.02 6.80
CA SER A 141 4.30 -4.46 7.99
C SER A 141 5.81 -4.42 7.83
N PHE A 142 6.46 -3.53 8.54
CA PHE A 142 7.90 -3.32 8.52
C PHE A 142 8.46 -3.60 9.90
N GLU A 143 9.67 -4.09 9.99
CA GLU A 143 10.43 -4.22 11.23
C GLU A 143 11.39 -3.05 11.39
N GLY A 144 11.61 -2.57 12.61
CA GLY A 144 12.55 -1.48 12.84
C GLY A 144 12.07 -0.43 13.83
N PHE A 145 12.42 0.83 13.57
CA PHE A 145 11.96 1.93 14.41
C PHE A 145 11.43 3.11 13.61
N LEU A 146 10.46 3.79 14.20
CA LEU A 146 9.92 5.07 13.77
C LEU A 146 9.96 6.04 14.94
N THR A 147 10.68 7.15 14.81
CA THR A 147 10.55 8.27 15.74
C THR A 147 9.83 9.42 15.08
N TYR A 148 8.95 10.07 15.81
CA TYR A 148 8.20 11.20 15.28
C TYR A 148 7.89 12.26 16.31
N ARG A 149 7.75 13.49 15.83
CA ARG A 149 7.32 14.63 16.63
C ARG A 149 6.09 15.26 16.01
N LYS A 150 5.00 15.26 16.77
CA LYS A 150 3.78 15.98 16.39
C LYS A 150 3.81 17.38 16.96
N THR A 151 3.46 18.36 16.13
CA THR A 151 3.26 19.75 16.53
C THR A 151 1.90 20.21 15.98
N PRO A 152 1.33 21.31 16.46
CA PRO A 152 0.07 21.87 15.91
C PRO A 152 0.18 22.23 14.41
N ARG A 153 1.39 22.36 13.88
CA ARG A 153 1.63 22.77 12.49
C ARG A 153 2.01 21.63 11.56
N GLY A 154 2.33 20.44 12.09
CA GLY A 154 2.75 19.31 11.27
C GLY A 154 3.52 18.25 12.04
N THR A 155 3.93 17.20 11.37
CA THR A 155 4.64 16.06 11.93
C THR A 155 5.96 15.84 11.19
N VAL A 156 7.02 15.62 11.95
CA VAL A 156 8.32 15.11 11.43
C VAL A 156 8.41 13.65 11.82
N ARG A 157 8.81 12.79 10.88
CA ARG A 157 9.08 11.37 11.10
C ARG A 157 10.47 11.03 10.62
N LEU A 158 11.17 10.22 11.39
CA LEU A 158 12.45 9.59 11.01
C LEU A 158 12.29 8.10 11.21
N PHE A 159 12.74 7.29 10.28
CA PHE A 159 12.55 5.85 10.32
C PHE A 159 13.72 5.08 9.75
N HIS A 160 13.93 3.91 10.31
CA HIS A 160 14.73 2.81 9.78
C HIS A 160 13.88 1.56 9.80
N LEU A 161 13.66 0.96 8.64
CA LEU A 161 12.74 -0.14 8.45
C LEU A 161 13.41 -1.25 7.65
N ILE A 162 13.06 -2.47 7.96
CA ILE A 162 13.36 -3.68 7.19
C ILE A 162 12.03 -4.19 6.65
N ASN A 163 11.93 -4.39 5.34
CA ASN A 163 10.71 -4.87 4.70
C ASN A 163 10.60 -6.39 4.70
N ASP A 164 11.71 -7.06 4.47
CA ASP A 164 11.79 -8.50 4.39
C ASP A 164 13.10 -8.95 5.02
N GLU A 165 12.97 -9.72 6.11
CA GLU A 165 14.02 -10.63 6.56
C GLU A 165 13.68 -11.96 5.93
N GLY A 166 14.51 -12.45 5.02
CA GLY A 166 14.32 -13.73 4.36
C GLY A 166 13.90 -14.83 5.35
N PHE A 167 13.18 -15.82 4.91
CA PHE A 167 12.49 -16.84 5.73
C PHE A 167 13.37 -17.61 6.71
N GLU A 168 14.69 -17.51 6.60
CA GLU A 168 15.65 -18.16 7.46
C GLU A 168 16.22 -17.18 8.48
N ARG A 169 15.50 -16.98 9.57
CA ARG A 169 15.87 -16.11 10.72
C ARG A 169 17.27 -16.34 11.31
N PHE A 170 17.98 -17.33 10.86
CA PHE A 170 19.34 -17.68 11.25
C PHE A 170 20.29 -17.70 10.08
N ASP A 171 19.82 -17.26 8.92
CA ASP A 171 20.69 -17.13 7.77
C ASP A 171 21.60 -15.92 7.95
N SER A 172 22.87 -16.13 7.72
CA SER A 172 23.87 -15.09 7.62
C SER A 172 23.79 -14.37 6.27
N ASP A 173 22.73 -14.60 5.49
CA ASP A 173 22.54 -13.88 4.27
C ASP A 173 22.12 -12.44 4.60
N ARG A 174 22.79 -11.52 4.07
CA ARG A 174 22.65 -10.09 4.30
C ARG A 174 21.75 -9.46 3.23
N TYR A 175 20.63 -10.13 2.91
CA TYR A 175 19.75 -9.76 1.80
C TYR A 175 18.54 -8.92 2.23
N ASP A 176 18.62 -8.28 3.37
CA ASP A 176 17.54 -7.45 3.88
C ASP A 176 17.28 -6.25 2.97
N GLN A 177 16.03 -6.02 2.68
CA GLN A 177 15.59 -4.82 2.03
C GLN A 177 15.31 -3.74 3.08
N THR A 178 16.19 -2.75 3.19
CA THR A 178 16.10 -1.67 4.18
C THR A 178 15.50 -0.39 3.60
N ILE A 179 14.87 0.40 4.46
CA ILE A 179 14.34 1.73 4.13
C ILE A 179 14.71 2.70 5.23
N ASP A 180 15.58 3.64 4.95
CA ASP A 180 16.02 4.69 5.86
C ASP A 180 15.51 6.04 5.39
N GLY A 181 14.86 6.82 6.25
CA GLY A 181 14.37 8.08 5.75
C GLY A 181 13.73 9.03 6.74
N PHE A 182 13.24 10.11 6.15
CA PHE A 182 12.44 11.11 6.84
C PHE A 182 11.17 11.44 6.05
N TYR A 183 10.14 11.85 6.77
CA TYR A 183 8.90 12.35 6.21
C TYR A 183 8.39 13.52 7.05
N PHE A 184 8.12 14.63 6.41
CA PHE A 184 7.56 15.83 7.02
C PHE A 184 6.24 16.17 6.36
N ASP A 185 5.19 16.34 7.14
CA ASP A 185 3.91 16.90 6.70
C ASP A 185 3.58 18.18 7.48
N ARG A 186 3.00 19.13 6.81
CA ARG A 186 2.57 20.39 7.41
C ARG A 186 1.29 20.89 6.79
N SER A 187 0.31 21.22 7.64
CA SER A 187 -0.84 22.01 7.23
C SER A 187 -0.45 23.48 7.05
N VAL A 188 -0.79 24.04 5.91
CA VAL A 188 -0.50 25.43 5.54
C VAL A 188 -1.75 26.11 5.03
N ASN A 189 -1.86 27.40 5.28
CA ASN A 189 -2.98 28.21 4.81
C ASN A 189 -2.58 28.96 3.53
N LEU A 190 -2.41 28.23 2.42
CA LEU A 190 -2.01 28.83 1.14
C LEU A 190 -3.09 29.77 0.58
N LEU A 191 -4.36 29.45 0.82
CA LEU A 191 -5.52 30.14 0.26
C LEU A 191 -6.38 30.82 1.33
N ASN A 192 -5.80 31.11 2.51
CA ASN A 192 -6.46 31.73 3.65
C ASN A 192 -7.76 31.00 4.04
N LYS A 193 -8.90 31.74 4.04
CA LYS A 193 -10.21 31.19 4.43
C LYS A 193 -10.86 30.32 3.36
N LEU A 194 -10.33 30.24 2.15
CA LEU A 194 -10.96 29.58 0.99
C LEU A 194 -10.67 28.08 0.91
N GLY A 195 -9.72 27.58 1.70
CA GLY A 195 -9.43 26.16 1.75
C GLY A 195 -8.19 25.81 2.57
N GLY A 196 -8.05 24.53 2.92
CA GLY A 196 -6.89 23.98 3.62
C GLY A 196 -5.91 23.36 2.65
N SER A 197 -4.62 23.44 2.97
CA SER A 197 -3.54 22.80 2.20
C SER A 197 -2.65 22.00 3.12
N THR A 198 -2.09 20.91 2.60
CA THR A 198 -1.04 20.12 3.26
C THR A 198 0.12 20.00 2.31
N VAL A 199 1.30 20.36 2.79
CA VAL A 199 2.58 20.16 2.11
C VAL A 199 3.30 19.02 2.79
N GLU A 200 3.83 18.10 2.00
CA GLU A 200 4.62 16.97 2.45
C GLU A 200 5.97 16.99 1.74
N ILE A 201 7.03 16.72 2.47
CA ILE A 201 8.40 16.62 1.94
C ILE A 201 9.02 15.36 2.54
N TYR A 202 9.67 14.57 1.71
CA TYR A 202 10.25 13.33 2.15
C TYR A 202 11.55 13.00 1.43
N GLY A 203 12.36 12.20 2.09
CA GLY A 203 13.52 11.56 1.49
C GLY A 203 13.76 10.22 2.18
N PHE A 204 14.03 9.20 1.38
CA PHE A 204 14.40 7.90 1.90
C PHE A 204 15.34 7.16 0.96
N ARG A 205 16.14 6.29 1.56
CA ARG A 205 17.04 5.38 0.87
C ARG A 205 16.50 3.96 1.03
N THR A 206 16.34 3.26 -0.08
CA THR A 206 16.13 1.81 -0.08
C THR A 206 17.46 1.13 -0.38
N GLY A 207 17.81 0.16 0.46
CA GLY A 207 18.99 -0.67 0.28
C GLY A 207 18.56 -2.09 -0.04
N LEU A 208 19.31 -2.75 -0.89
CA LEU A 208 19.20 -4.17 -1.20
C LEU A 208 20.61 -4.73 -1.34
N ALA A 209 20.90 -5.81 -0.63
CA ALA A 209 22.12 -6.57 -0.81
C ALA A 209 21.85 -7.79 -1.68
N GLU A 210 22.61 -7.96 -2.76
CA GLU A 210 22.52 -9.13 -3.64
C GLU A 210 23.82 -9.95 -3.57
N LYS A 211 23.72 -11.27 -3.55
CA LYS A 211 24.85 -12.17 -3.64
C LYS A 211 25.28 -12.29 -5.11
N LYS A 212 26.48 -11.80 -5.40
CA LYS A 212 27.16 -12.07 -6.66
C LYS A 212 28.21 -13.11 -6.40
N GLU A 213 28.12 -14.27 -7.03
CA GLU A 213 29.11 -15.36 -6.97
C GLU A 213 29.71 -15.64 -5.57
N GLU A 214 30.19 -16.81 -5.30
CA GLU A 214 30.68 -17.25 -3.99
C GLU A 214 31.40 -16.16 -3.18
N ASN A 215 30.68 -15.58 -2.19
CA ASN A 215 31.15 -14.62 -1.17
C ASN A 215 31.25 -13.12 -1.53
N LEU A 216 30.83 -12.65 -2.70
CA LEU A 216 30.75 -11.21 -2.99
C LEU A 216 29.33 -10.70 -2.76
N VAL A 217 29.15 -9.83 -1.77
CA VAL A 217 27.90 -9.08 -1.54
C VAL A 217 28.01 -7.74 -2.26
N GLN A 218 27.13 -7.49 -3.19
CA GLN A 218 27.01 -6.17 -3.82
C GLN A 218 25.82 -5.42 -3.25
N ASN A 219 26.09 -4.26 -2.66
CA ASN A 219 25.06 -3.39 -2.12
C ASN A 219 24.53 -2.46 -3.21
N TYR A 220 23.24 -2.54 -3.45
CA TYR A 220 22.49 -1.64 -4.32
C TYR A 220 21.68 -0.67 -3.48
N TYR A 221 21.42 0.51 -3.99
CA TYR A 221 20.57 1.46 -3.31
C TYR A 221 19.89 2.43 -4.26
N ARG A 222 18.72 2.91 -3.82
CA ARG A 222 18.01 4.04 -4.42
C ARG A 222 17.72 5.08 -3.35
N ASN A 223 18.07 6.31 -3.61
CA ASN A 223 17.62 7.46 -2.83
C ASN A 223 16.41 8.06 -3.54
N THR A 224 15.32 8.24 -2.82
CA THR A 224 14.09 8.86 -3.32
C THR A 224 13.85 10.15 -2.56
N TYR A 225 13.69 11.25 -3.26
CA TYR A 225 13.36 12.56 -2.69
C TYR A 225 12.11 13.09 -3.38
N GLY A 226 11.17 13.61 -2.62
CA GLY A 226 9.95 14.10 -3.21
C GLY A 226 9.21 15.10 -2.34
N ALA A 227 8.21 15.70 -2.97
CA ALA A 227 7.27 16.59 -2.32
C ALA A 227 5.85 16.35 -2.85
N ARG A 228 4.88 16.56 -1.98
CA ARG A 228 3.47 16.46 -2.31
C ARG A 228 2.72 17.68 -1.76
N LEU A 229 1.82 18.22 -2.58
CA LEU A 229 0.86 19.23 -2.19
C LEU A 229 -0.56 18.65 -2.34
N ASN A 230 -1.35 18.78 -1.29
CA ASN A 230 -2.78 18.55 -1.35
C ASN A 230 -3.49 19.83 -0.91
N THR A 231 -4.32 20.39 -1.76
CA THR A 231 -5.05 21.64 -1.45
C THR A 231 -6.51 21.53 -1.85
N LYS A 232 -7.37 22.13 -1.04
CA LYS A 232 -8.78 22.28 -1.33
C LYS A 232 -9.08 23.79 -1.46
N PHE A 233 -9.74 24.16 -2.55
CA PHE A 233 -10.16 25.51 -2.83
C PHE A 233 -11.61 25.52 -3.30
N LEU A 234 -12.51 26.01 -2.48
CA LEU A 234 -13.97 25.95 -2.72
C LEU A 234 -14.41 24.51 -3.02
N ILE A 235 -14.92 24.28 -4.23
CA ILE A 235 -15.33 22.96 -4.71
C ILE A 235 -14.19 22.19 -5.34
N PHE A 236 -13.04 22.81 -5.61
CA PHE A 236 -11.91 22.17 -6.28
C PHE A 236 -10.94 21.53 -5.30
N THR A 237 -10.37 20.44 -5.70
CA THR A 237 -9.23 19.78 -5.03
C THR A 237 -8.08 19.62 -6.00
N LEU A 238 -6.87 19.87 -5.54
CA LEU A 238 -5.64 19.62 -6.27
C LEU A 238 -4.72 18.78 -5.41
N GLU A 239 -4.30 17.65 -5.92
CA GLU A 239 -3.21 16.86 -5.39
C GLU A 239 -2.12 16.77 -6.43
N THR A 240 -0.89 17.12 -6.07
CA THR A 240 0.28 16.93 -6.92
C THR A 240 1.42 16.34 -6.11
N GLU A 241 2.16 15.41 -6.72
CA GLU A 241 3.32 14.76 -6.12
C GLU A 241 4.42 14.64 -7.18
N GLY A 242 5.65 14.98 -6.80
CA GLY A 242 6.83 14.78 -7.61
C GLY A 242 7.92 14.11 -6.81
N ALA A 243 8.61 13.14 -7.40
CA ALA A 243 9.73 12.44 -6.77
C ALA A 243 10.84 12.14 -7.77
N LEU A 244 12.07 12.25 -7.30
CA LEU A 244 13.29 11.92 -8.03
C LEU A 244 13.98 10.73 -7.36
N GLN A 245 14.56 9.86 -8.17
CA GLN A 245 15.40 8.76 -7.68
C GLN A 245 16.82 8.90 -8.23
N SER A 246 17.78 8.63 -7.36
CA SER A 246 19.19 8.49 -7.70
C SER A 246 19.76 7.28 -6.96
N GLY A 247 20.85 6.71 -7.44
CA GLY A 247 21.45 5.58 -6.76
C GLY A 247 22.37 4.75 -7.63
N SER A 248 22.57 3.50 -7.22
CA SER A 248 23.41 2.55 -7.93
C SER A 248 22.76 1.17 -7.94
N LEU A 249 22.64 0.60 -9.12
CA LEU A 249 22.18 -0.78 -9.38
C LEU A 249 23.26 -1.55 -10.12
N ALA A 250 23.03 -2.86 -10.33
CA ALA A 250 23.95 -3.71 -11.11
C ALA A 250 24.29 -3.16 -12.49
N ASN A 251 23.33 -2.49 -13.13
CA ASN A 251 23.42 -2.03 -14.50
C ASN A 251 23.86 -0.55 -14.62
N GLY A 252 24.19 0.12 -13.51
CA GLY A 252 24.68 1.50 -13.53
C GLY A 252 24.02 2.42 -12.48
N ASN A 253 24.17 3.70 -12.69
CA ASN A 253 23.55 4.72 -11.86
C ASN A 253 22.04 4.82 -12.15
N VAL A 254 21.27 5.23 -11.13
CA VAL A 254 19.82 5.45 -11.24
C VAL A 254 19.53 6.94 -11.40
N ASP A 255 18.60 7.28 -12.32
CA ASP A 255 18.04 8.62 -12.50
C ASP A 255 16.55 8.50 -12.87
N GLY A 256 15.69 8.32 -11.86
CA GLY A 256 14.25 8.08 -12.06
C GLY A 256 13.40 9.30 -11.68
N LEU A 257 12.29 9.47 -12.39
CA LEU A 257 11.30 10.54 -12.17
C LEU A 257 9.89 9.96 -12.01
N LEU A 258 9.17 10.44 -10.99
CA LEU A 258 7.73 10.28 -10.85
C LEU A 258 7.06 11.64 -10.75
N THR A 259 5.99 11.84 -11.49
CA THR A 259 5.06 12.96 -11.29
C THR A 259 3.63 12.47 -11.28
N ALA A 260 2.81 13.06 -10.42
CA ALA A 260 1.38 12.76 -10.34
C ALA A 260 0.58 14.03 -10.08
N VAL A 261 -0.54 14.19 -10.77
CA VAL A 261 -1.47 15.31 -10.61
C VAL A 261 -2.89 14.76 -10.59
N ASN A 262 -3.68 15.15 -9.58
CA ASN A 262 -5.11 14.87 -9.51
C ASN A 262 -5.86 16.17 -9.28
N ILE A 263 -6.79 16.48 -10.16
CA ILE A 263 -7.68 17.64 -10.08
C ILE A 263 -9.11 17.14 -9.89
N GLY A 264 -9.73 17.51 -8.79
CA GLY A 264 -11.08 17.09 -8.45
C GLY A 264 -12.04 18.26 -8.30
N ILE A 265 -13.31 17.98 -8.54
CA ILE A 265 -14.45 18.89 -8.30
C ILE A 265 -15.41 18.17 -7.37
N ASN A 266 -15.71 18.77 -6.21
CA ASN A 266 -16.74 18.28 -5.31
C ASN A 266 -18.09 18.86 -5.75
N LEU A 267 -19.04 17.98 -5.96
CA LEU A 267 -20.36 18.26 -6.53
C LEU A 267 -21.48 17.86 -5.56
N ASP A 268 -21.22 17.90 -4.25
CA ASP A 268 -22.18 17.49 -3.21
C ASP A 268 -23.53 18.27 -3.27
N PHE A 269 -23.56 19.37 -4.02
CA PHE A 269 -24.78 20.15 -4.29
C PHE A 269 -25.61 19.57 -5.47
N ILE A 270 -25.08 18.59 -6.20
CA ILE A 270 -25.79 17.88 -7.27
C ILE A 270 -26.31 16.56 -6.69
N PRO A 271 -27.60 16.24 -6.79
CA PRO A 271 -28.10 14.94 -6.38
C PRO A 271 -27.32 13.81 -7.05
N ILE A 272 -26.94 12.79 -6.28
CA ILE A 272 -26.26 11.56 -6.74
C ILE A 272 -24.77 11.77 -7.03
N VAL A 273 -24.33 12.83 -7.69
CA VAL A 273 -22.92 13.03 -8.05
C VAL A 273 -22.18 13.79 -6.95
N ASN A 274 -21.23 13.14 -6.27
CA ASN A 274 -20.47 13.76 -5.18
C ASN A 274 -19.17 14.40 -5.63
N ALA A 275 -18.43 13.74 -6.52
CA ALA A 275 -17.16 14.26 -7.01
C ALA A 275 -16.77 13.65 -8.35
N VAL A 276 -16.02 14.42 -9.12
CA VAL A 276 -15.30 13.95 -10.31
C VAL A 276 -13.85 14.36 -10.16
N THR A 277 -12.93 13.44 -10.47
CA THR A 277 -11.49 13.69 -10.43
C THR A 277 -10.86 13.27 -11.73
N PHE A 278 -10.01 14.13 -12.29
CA PHE A 278 -9.10 13.81 -13.38
C PHE A 278 -7.70 13.61 -12.80
N GLY A 279 -7.05 12.52 -13.16
CA GLY A 279 -5.69 12.16 -12.73
C GLY A 279 -4.75 11.96 -13.91
N ASN A 280 -3.48 12.29 -13.68
CA ASN A 280 -2.37 11.97 -14.56
C ASN A 280 -1.17 11.54 -13.71
N GLU A 281 -0.53 10.44 -14.09
CA GLU A 281 0.70 9.95 -13.49
C GLU A 281 1.72 9.60 -14.56
N TYR A 282 2.96 10.01 -14.33
CA TYR A 282 4.13 9.65 -15.11
C TYR A 282 5.16 8.98 -14.23
N ILE A 283 5.60 7.81 -14.61
CA ILE A 283 6.67 7.04 -13.97
C ILE A 283 7.69 6.75 -15.07
N SER A 284 8.90 7.27 -14.94
CA SER A 284 9.94 7.08 -15.95
C SER A 284 10.29 5.61 -16.15
N GLY A 285 10.54 5.22 -17.38
CA GLY A 285 11.05 3.92 -17.79
C GLY A 285 12.54 3.99 -18.14
N ASN A 286 13.10 2.85 -18.53
CA ASN A 286 14.48 2.69 -18.95
C ASN A 286 14.53 2.04 -20.33
N ASP A 287 14.94 2.78 -21.33
CA ASP A 287 15.06 2.30 -22.70
C ASP A 287 16.33 1.48 -22.97
N GLN A 288 17.20 1.36 -21.98
CA GLN A 288 18.46 0.62 -22.03
C GLN A 288 19.50 1.15 -23.06
N THR A 289 19.27 2.33 -23.62
CA THR A 289 20.19 2.94 -24.59
C THR A 289 21.37 3.64 -23.93
N THR A 290 21.23 3.98 -22.64
CA THR A 290 22.26 4.62 -21.82
C THR A 290 22.83 3.67 -20.76
N LYS A 291 23.94 4.11 -20.12
CA LYS A 291 24.48 3.40 -18.93
C LYS A 291 23.79 3.83 -17.63
N VAL A 292 22.82 4.74 -17.71
CA VAL A 292 22.02 5.20 -16.58
C VAL A 292 20.71 4.46 -16.60
N TYR A 293 20.28 3.92 -15.47
CA TYR A 293 18.97 3.32 -15.31
C TYR A 293 17.95 4.41 -14.98
N GLU A 294 17.12 4.75 -15.95
CA GLU A 294 16.17 5.86 -15.85
C GLU A 294 14.80 5.47 -15.28
N GLY A 295 14.59 4.18 -15.03
CA GLY A 295 13.36 3.65 -14.48
C GLY A 295 13.14 4.02 -13.00
N PHE A 296 11.99 4.62 -12.69
CA PHE A 296 11.56 4.90 -11.32
C PHE A 296 10.89 3.68 -10.69
N ALA A 297 11.34 3.27 -9.51
CA ALA A 297 10.78 2.13 -8.79
C ALA A 297 9.98 2.57 -7.54
N LYS A 298 8.83 1.92 -7.31
CA LYS A 298 7.99 2.11 -6.12
C LYS A 298 7.59 0.79 -5.46
N PRO A 299 8.54 -0.02 -4.98
CA PRO A 299 8.30 -1.38 -4.52
C PRO A 299 7.36 -1.47 -3.30
N PHE A 300 7.24 -0.38 -2.53
CA PHE A 300 6.41 -0.32 -1.32
C PHE A 300 5.10 0.44 -1.52
N GLY A 301 4.78 0.88 -2.72
CA GLY A 301 3.57 1.62 -3.05
C GLY A 301 2.30 0.76 -3.02
N ALA A 302 1.15 1.42 -2.97
CA ALA A 302 -0.17 0.80 -3.09
C ALA A 302 -0.64 0.84 -4.55
N GLY A 303 -0.13 -0.04 -5.41
CA GLY A 303 -0.46 -0.06 -6.84
C GLY A 303 -1.95 -0.15 -7.11
N HIS A 304 -2.64 -1.09 -6.48
CA HIS A 304 -4.09 -1.28 -6.57
C HIS A 304 -4.94 -0.01 -6.29
N LYS A 305 -4.46 0.88 -5.43
CA LYS A 305 -5.14 2.14 -5.14
C LYS A 305 -5.09 3.12 -6.31
N TRP A 306 -4.03 3.06 -7.12
CA TRP A 306 -3.71 4.08 -8.11
C TRP A 306 -3.99 3.62 -9.53
N HIS A 307 -3.62 2.39 -9.89
CA HIS A 307 -3.55 1.87 -11.26
C HIS A 307 -4.63 0.84 -11.58
N GLY A 308 -5.86 1.07 -11.06
CA GLY A 308 -7.03 0.24 -11.33
C GLY A 308 -7.13 -1.00 -10.46
N TYR A 309 -8.29 -1.66 -10.53
CA TYR A 309 -8.65 -2.81 -9.70
C TYR A 309 -8.30 -4.14 -10.35
N TYR A 310 -8.14 -4.17 -11.67
CA TYR A 310 -7.65 -5.34 -12.40
C TYR A 310 -6.18 -5.63 -12.09
N ASP A 311 -5.44 -4.63 -11.65
CA ASP A 311 -4.04 -4.75 -11.24
C ASP A 311 -3.04 -5.06 -12.37
N ALA A 312 -3.39 -4.84 -13.65
CA ALA A 312 -2.48 -5.06 -14.78
C ALA A 312 -1.14 -4.34 -14.60
N HIS A 313 -1.19 -3.13 -14.03
CA HIS A 313 -0.04 -2.23 -13.89
C HIS A 313 0.30 -1.88 -12.44
N LYS A 314 -0.08 -2.71 -11.45
CA LYS A 314 0.17 -2.44 -10.02
C LYS A 314 1.62 -2.51 -9.60
N ASN A 315 2.39 -3.37 -10.26
CA ASN A 315 3.76 -3.71 -9.87
C ASN A 315 4.78 -2.96 -10.74
N PHE A 316 4.67 -1.61 -10.78
CA PHE A 316 5.72 -0.79 -11.35
C PHE A 316 6.92 -0.77 -10.41
N GLY A 317 7.78 -1.73 -10.60
CA GLY A 317 9.06 -1.86 -9.94
C GLY A 317 10.11 -2.25 -10.97
N ASP A 318 11.18 -2.86 -10.53
CA ASP A 318 12.30 -3.26 -11.37
C ASP A 318 11.96 -4.19 -12.55
N ASN A 319 10.76 -4.75 -12.59
CA ASN A 319 10.31 -5.67 -13.63
C ASN A 319 9.66 -5.00 -14.85
N ILE A 320 9.32 -3.70 -14.78
CA ILE A 320 8.76 -2.97 -15.92
C ILE A 320 9.73 -1.88 -16.35
N HIS A 321 10.58 -2.23 -17.32
CA HIS A 321 11.61 -1.35 -17.82
C HIS A 321 11.08 -0.10 -18.51
N LEU A 322 9.86 -0.13 -19.04
CA LEU A 322 9.34 0.94 -19.88
C LEU A 322 8.60 2.06 -19.12
N GLY A 323 8.43 1.89 -17.79
CA GLY A 323 7.69 2.87 -16.99
C GLY A 323 6.21 2.96 -17.34
N LEU A 324 5.54 4.03 -16.88
CA LEU A 324 4.10 4.21 -17.08
C LEU A 324 3.72 5.66 -17.31
N LYS A 325 2.85 5.88 -18.28
CA LYS A 325 2.00 7.06 -18.41
C LYS A 325 0.56 6.64 -18.19
N GLU A 326 -0.10 7.29 -17.25
CA GLU A 326 -1.50 7.05 -16.97
C GLU A 326 -2.27 8.36 -16.96
N TRP A 327 -3.45 8.37 -17.57
CA TRP A 327 -4.47 9.33 -17.23
C TRP A 327 -5.74 8.60 -16.80
N ASN A 328 -6.50 9.19 -15.90
CA ASN A 328 -7.69 8.57 -15.39
C ASN A 328 -8.79 9.61 -15.10
N VAL A 329 -10.03 9.13 -15.14
CA VAL A 329 -11.20 9.88 -14.67
C VAL A 329 -11.92 9.04 -13.63
N LYS A 330 -12.18 9.62 -12.46
CA LYS A 330 -12.87 8.93 -11.36
C LYS A 330 -14.08 9.72 -10.92
N ALA A 331 -15.26 9.09 -10.91
CA ALA A 331 -16.50 9.68 -10.43
C ALA A 331 -16.99 8.97 -9.16
N LYS A 332 -17.45 9.74 -8.19
CA LYS A 332 -18.10 9.24 -6.98
C LYS A 332 -19.58 9.60 -7.01
N LEU A 333 -20.41 8.59 -6.89
CA LEU A 333 -21.85 8.68 -6.87
C LEU A 333 -22.38 8.13 -5.54
N SER A 334 -23.39 8.74 -4.96
CA SER A 334 -24.03 8.26 -3.72
C SER A 334 -25.54 8.32 -3.80
N GLY A 335 -26.21 7.57 -2.92
CA GLY A 335 -27.66 7.57 -2.82
C GLY A 335 -28.40 6.69 -3.85
N LEU A 336 -27.70 6.00 -4.73
CA LEU A 336 -28.32 5.03 -5.63
C LEU A 336 -28.80 3.82 -4.85
N LEU A 337 -30.10 3.74 -4.54
CA LEU A 337 -30.68 2.67 -3.71
C LEU A 337 -29.98 2.47 -2.36
N GLY A 338 -29.36 3.52 -1.81
CA GLY A 338 -28.59 3.46 -0.57
C GLY A 338 -27.17 2.92 -0.70
N PHE A 339 -26.67 2.80 -1.93
CA PHE A 339 -25.28 2.44 -2.24
C PHE A 339 -24.47 3.66 -2.66
N ASN A 340 -23.15 3.57 -2.46
CA ASN A 340 -22.18 4.41 -3.13
C ASN A 340 -21.64 3.65 -4.33
N LEU A 341 -21.43 4.36 -5.44
CA LEU A 341 -20.80 3.83 -6.64
C LEU A 341 -19.57 4.68 -6.96
N ASN A 342 -18.41 4.05 -7.11
CA ASN A 342 -17.25 4.68 -7.72
C ASN A 342 -17.08 4.10 -9.13
N LEU A 343 -16.91 5.00 -10.09
CA LEU A 343 -16.60 4.71 -11.48
C LEU A 343 -15.19 5.21 -11.75
N HIS A 344 -14.29 4.34 -12.22
CA HIS A 344 -12.95 4.76 -12.61
C HIS A 344 -12.72 4.30 -14.06
N TYR A 345 -12.12 5.20 -14.84
CA TYR A 345 -11.59 4.87 -16.15
C TYR A 345 -10.11 5.22 -16.14
N HIS A 346 -9.29 4.30 -16.63
CA HIS A 346 -7.84 4.44 -16.72
C HIS A 346 -7.41 4.16 -18.16
N ASN A 347 -6.46 4.94 -18.64
CA ASN A 347 -5.75 4.70 -19.89
C ASN A 347 -4.25 4.63 -19.60
N PHE A 348 -3.61 3.59 -20.10
CA PHE A 348 -2.22 3.29 -19.81
C PHE A 348 -1.38 3.27 -21.09
N SER A 349 -0.20 3.86 -21.03
CA SER A 349 0.84 3.79 -22.06
C SER A 349 2.20 3.63 -21.39
N ASP A 350 3.16 3.03 -22.08
CA ASP A 350 4.53 3.03 -21.60
C ASP A 350 5.15 4.45 -21.63
N ALA A 351 6.15 4.67 -20.79
CA ALA A 351 6.77 5.99 -20.68
C ALA A 351 7.90 6.24 -21.66
N VAL A 352 8.48 5.19 -22.25
CA VAL A 352 9.63 5.29 -23.18
C VAL A 352 9.17 5.53 -24.60
N TYR A 353 8.38 4.63 -25.16
CA TYR A 353 7.94 4.68 -26.57
C TYR A 353 6.56 5.29 -26.75
N ASN A 354 5.83 5.50 -25.67
CA ASN A 354 4.45 5.99 -25.66
C ASN A 354 3.47 5.05 -26.37
N GLU A 355 3.79 3.76 -26.37
CA GLU A 355 2.91 2.74 -26.91
C GLU A 355 1.77 2.49 -25.91
N LYS A 356 0.56 2.26 -26.44
CA LYS A 356 -0.61 1.97 -25.61
C LYS A 356 -0.44 0.62 -24.93
N LEU A 357 -0.68 0.57 -23.62
CA LEU A 357 -0.67 -0.67 -22.82
C LEU A 357 -2.08 -1.22 -22.60
N GLY A 358 -3.09 -0.34 -22.59
CA GLY A 358 -4.47 -0.74 -22.39
C GLY A 358 -5.35 0.32 -21.74
N ASP A 359 -6.62 -0.06 -21.57
CA ASP A 359 -7.64 0.73 -20.88
C ASP A 359 -8.29 -0.11 -19.78
N GLU A 360 -8.73 0.53 -18.70
CA GLU A 360 -9.44 -0.15 -17.62
C GLU A 360 -10.68 0.64 -17.19
N LEU A 361 -11.79 -0.07 -16.96
CA LEU A 361 -13.02 0.48 -16.41
C LEU A 361 -13.38 -0.27 -15.11
N ASP A 362 -13.46 0.46 -14.01
CA ASP A 362 -13.83 -0.07 -12.70
C ASP A 362 -15.19 0.42 -12.25
N LEU A 363 -15.97 -0.48 -11.70
CA LEU A 363 -17.27 -0.27 -11.08
C LEU A 363 -17.23 -0.79 -9.64
N ILE A 364 -17.29 0.09 -8.63
CA ILE A 364 -17.23 -0.32 -7.24
C ILE A 364 -18.47 0.15 -6.50
N PHE A 365 -19.37 -0.77 -6.22
CA PHE A 365 -20.52 -0.56 -5.35
C PHE A 365 -20.11 -0.81 -3.89
N SER A 366 -20.55 0.05 -2.98
CA SER A 366 -20.31 -0.16 -1.55
C SER A 366 -21.45 0.37 -0.70
N ARG A 367 -21.62 -0.25 0.47
CA ARG A 367 -22.59 0.17 1.47
C ARG A 367 -22.07 -0.13 2.88
N LYS A 368 -22.26 0.81 3.78
CA LYS A 368 -22.07 0.56 5.21
C LYS A 368 -23.17 -0.36 5.71
N LEU A 369 -22.80 -1.36 6.48
CA LEU A 369 -23.67 -2.26 7.19
C LEU A 369 -23.77 -1.84 8.66
N PRO A 370 -24.80 -2.30 9.43
CA PRO A 370 -24.80 -2.18 10.88
C PRO A 370 -23.54 -2.80 11.50
N TRP A 371 -23.24 -2.46 12.76
CA TRP A 371 -22.13 -3.01 13.55
C TRP A 371 -20.76 -2.81 12.93
N GLU A 372 -20.46 -1.60 12.46
CA GLU A 372 -19.17 -1.25 11.81
C GLU A 372 -18.81 -2.15 10.63
N GLY A 373 -19.84 -2.72 9.96
CA GLY A 373 -19.68 -3.55 8.77
C GLY A 373 -19.56 -2.71 7.49
N ASN A 374 -18.93 -3.30 6.50
CA ASN A 374 -18.87 -2.78 5.14
C ASN A 374 -19.05 -3.91 4.13
N TRP A 375 -19.86 -3.64 3.12
CA TRP A 375 -20.06 -4.50 1.97
C TRP A 375 -19.57 -3.78 0.71
N SER A 376 -18.89 -4.49 -0.19
CA SER A 376 -18.52 -3.95 -1.49
C SER A 376 -18.53 -5.04 -2.57
N LEU A 377 -18.95 -4.64 -3.76
CA LEU A 377 -18.88 -5.40 -5.00
C LEU A 377 -18.08 -4.58 -6.00
N GLY A 378 -17.01 -5.13 -6.51
CA GLY A 378 -16.20 -4.51 -7.56
C GLY A 378 -16.21 -5.35 -8.82
N TYR A 379 -16.21 -4.67 -9.95
CA TYR A 379 -16.06 -5.23 -11.28
C TYR A 379 -15.09 -4.37 -12.07
N ALA A 380 -14.04 -4.96 -12.61
CA ALA A 380 -13.07 -4.31 -13.46
C ALA A 380 -13.01 -4.98 -14.81
N LEU A 381 -12.93 -4.19 -15.87
CA LEU A 381 -12.71 -4.61 -17.24
C LEU A 381 -11.41 -3.97 -17.74
N TYR A 382 -10.51 -4.80 -18.26
CA TYR A 382 -9.25 -4.36 -18.84
C TYR A 382 -9.14 -4.78 -20.30
N TRP A 383 -8.84 -3.82 -21.18
CA TRP A 383 -8.61 -4.03 -22.60
C TRP A 383 -7.15 -3.75 -22.91
N ASP A 384 -6.44 -4.68 -23.49
CA ASP A 384 -5.15 -4.47 -24.12
C ASP A 384 -5.29 -4.49 -25.65
N ASP A 385 -4.27 -4.04 -26.36
CA ASP A 385 -4.31 -4.00 -27.84
C ASP A 385 -4.04 -5.36 -28.50
N GLU A 386 -3.66 -6.39 -27.72
CA GLU A 386 -3.32 -7.71 -28.24
C GLU A 386 -4.52 -8.68 -28.27
N ASN A 387 -5.59 -8.39 -27.49
CA ASN A 387 -6.72 -9.29 -27.31
C ASN A 387 -8.03 -8.65 -27.77
N GLU A 388 -8.85 -9.42 -28.52
CA GLU A 388 -10.16 -8.97 -28.99
C GLU A 388 -11.19 -8.84 -27.84
N GLU A 389 -11.08 -9.69 -26.81
CA GLU A 389 -11.98 -9.69 -25.65
C GLU A 389 -11.30 -9.08 -24.42
N PRO A 390 -12.05 -8.29 -23.62
CA PRO A 390 -11.51 -7.74 -22.39
C PRO A 390 -11.28 -8.83 -21.33
N PHE A 391 -10.30 -8.60 -20.48
CA PHE A 391 -10.15 -9.35 -19.24
C PHE A 391 -11.06 -8.78 -18.18
N ASP A 392 -11.62 -9.62 -17.32
CA ASP A 392 -12.49 -9.18 -16.25
C ASP A 392 -12.03 -9.69 -14.88
N PHE A 393 -12.29 -8.86 -13.90
CA PHE A 393 -12.06 -9.15 -12.50
C PHE A 393 -13.29 -8.76 -11.70
N THR A 394 -13.74 -9.64 -10.84
CA THR A 394 -14.90 -9.40 -9.96
C THR A 394 -14.55 -9.76 -8.53
N TYR A 395 -14.98 -8.96 -7.58
CA TYR A 395 -14.92 -9.33 -6.17
C TYR A 395 -16.19 -8.96 -5.42
N LEU A 396 -16.53 -9.78 -4.43
CA LEU A 396 -17.51 -9.48 -3.39
C LEU A 396 -16.81 -9.51 -2.04
N MET A 397 -16.87 -8.43 -1.28
CA MET A 397 -16.20 -8.31 0.01
C MET A 397 -17.16 -7.89 1.11
N ILE A 398 -17.04 -8.55 2.25
CA ILE A 398 -17.67 -8.16 3.51
C ILE A 398 -16.59 -8.02 4.57
N SER A 399 -16.64 -6.94 5.32
CA SER A 399 -15.72 -6.71 6.44
C SER A 399 -16.45 -6.14 7.65
N PHE A 400 -15.96 -6.48 8.84
CA PHE A 400 -16.44 -5.97 10.12
C PHE A 400 -15.25 -5.56 10.99
N ILE A 401 -15.47 -4.52 11.77
CA ILE A 401 -14.57 -4.08 12.84
C ILE A 401 -15.38 -4.10 14.14
N LEU A 402 -14.87 -4.81 15.15
CA LEU A 402 -15.53 -5.02 16.45
C LEU A 402 -14.67 -4.43 17.57
#